data_fe36caad836549cb39a43e65f2f2d3cc
#
_entry.id   fe36caad836549cb39a43e65f2f2d3cc
#
_cell.length_a   1.000
_cell.length_b   1.000
_cell.length_c   1.000
_cell.angle_alpha   90.00
_cell.angle_beta   90.00
_cell.angle_gamma   90.00
#
_symmetry.space_group_name_H-M   'P 1'
#
loop_
_entity.id
_entity.type
_entity.pdbx_description
1 polymer ?
#
loop_
_entity_poly.entity_id
_entity_poly.type
_entity_poly.pdbx_seq_one_letter_code
_entity_poly.pdbx_strand_id
1 'polypeptide(L)'
;MKRLAGLFFSLAAESAWAGKPFTAWVPQWSQVNRAALARALSPTLVAVPLAGAIGMASWGSSLAALALAPLAVSLWATRTTRLAAWLVMLAYYLAAARGLPFGAARFFGNDTPAIFSALLWFGASLALSAPWACLWSRQGYYWRVPLALLLCTVPPVGLVGWANPVVAAGVFFPSLGWFGLATMVAALAALCY
;
A
#
# COMPACT_ATOMS: atom_id res chain seq x y z
N MET A 1 -19.24 -7.47 -47.78
CA MET A 1 -19.49 -7.49 -46.30
C MET A 1 -20.14 -8.79 -45.77
N LYS A 2 -20.70 -9.69 -46.56
CA LYS A 2 -21.32 -10.95 -46.08
C LYS A 2 -20.37 -12.11 -45.78
N ARG A 3 -19.08 -12.03 -46.19
CA ARG A 3 -18.10 -13.12 -45.98
C ARG A 3 -17.34 -13.07 -44.65
N LEU A 4 -17.29 -11.93 -43.99
CA LEU A 4 -16.60 -11.82 -42.70
C LEU A 4 -17.47 -12.25 -41.49
N ALA A 5 -18.79 -12.14 -41.59
CA ALA A 5 -19.71 -12.60 -40.57
C ALA A 5 -19.75 -14.13 -40.43
N GLY A 6 -19.54 -14.87 -41.53
CA GLY A 6 -19.49 -16.34 -41.52
C GLY A 6 -18.25 -16.92 -40.84
N LEU A 7 -17.11 -16.22 -40.89
CA LEU A 7 -15.87 -16.66 -40.26
C LEU A 7 -15.88 -16.52 -38.73
N PHE A 8 -16.52 -15.47 -38.20
CA PHE A 8 -16.65 -15.27 -36.76
C PHE A 8 -17.61 -16.28 -36.09
N PHE A 9 -18.65 -16.70 -36.78
CA PHE A 9 -19.58 -17.70 -36.27
C PHE A 9 -19.07 -19.13 -36.37
N SER A 10 -18.24 -19.45 -37.35
CA SER A 10 -17.64 -20.79 -37.51
C SER A 10 -16.54 -21.07 -36.52
N LEU A 11 -15.74 -20.06 -36.09
CA LEU A 11 -14.68 -20.22 -35.11
C LEU A 11 -15.17 -20.28 -33.64
N ALA A 12 -16.38 -19.81 -33.39
CA ALA A 12 -16.95 -19.80 -32.04
C ALA A 12 -17.74 -21.08 -31.69
N ALA A 13 -18.10 -21.89 -32.69
CA ALA A 13 -19.09 -22.96 -32.46
C ALA A 13 -18.50 -24.39 -32.40
N GLU A 14 -17.28 -24.64 -32.84
CA GLU A 14 -16.88 -26.03 -33.09
C GLU A 14 -15.82 -26.65 -32.18
N SER A 15 -15.17 -25.92 -31.29
CA SER A 15 -14.06 -26.53 -30.57
C SER A 15 -14.09 -26.46 -29.04
N ALA A 16 -15.00 -25.71 -28.45
CA ALA A 16 -14.90 -25.43 -27.02
C ALA A 16 -15.87 -26.19 -26.10
N TRP A 17 -16.98 -26.72 -26.62
CA TRP A 17 -18.10 -27.12 -25.77
C TRP A 17 -18.44 -28.62 -25.76
N ALA A 18 -17.96 -29.39 -26.71
CA ALA A 18 -18.28 -30.82 -26.79
C ALA A 18 -17.42 -31.65 -25.83
N GLY A 19 -17.97 -32.11 -24.73
CA GLY A 19 -17.46 -33.24 -23.97
C GLY A 19 -16.69 -32.97 -22.69
N LYS A 20 -16.55 -31.73 -22.24
CA LYS A 20 -15.95 -31.51 -20.92
C LYS A 20 -17.02 -31.54 -19.83
N PRO A 21 -16.93 -32.40 -18.81
CA PRO A 21 -17.88 -32.41 -17.71
C PRO A 21 -17.86 -31.06 -17.00
N PHE A 22 -19.02 -30.62 -16.50
CA PHE A 22 -19.19 -29.34 -15.77
C PHE A 22 -18.15 -29.17 -14.64
N THR A 23 -17.68 -30.26 -14.06
CA THR A 23 -16.62 -30.31 -13.05
C THR A 23 -15.26 -29.79 -13.54
N ALA A 24 -15.02 -29.73 -14.86
CA ALA A 24 -13.79 -29.17 -15.42
C ALA A 24 -13.76 -27.64 -15.35
N TRP A 25 -14.89 -26.98 -15.10
CA TRP A 25 -15.03 -25.54 -14.97
C TRP A 25 -15.02 -25.06 -13.51
N VAL A 26 -15.12 -25.96 -12.56
CA VAL A 26 -14.96 -25.62 -11.15
C VAL A 26 -13.46 -25.33 -10.96
N PRO A 27 -13.08 -24.08 -10.65
CA PRO A 27 -11.67 -23.79 -10.32
C PRO A 27 -11.25 -24.77 -9.23
N GLN A 28 -10.14 -25.48 -9.43
CA GLN A 28 -9.62 -26.45 -8.46
C GLN A 28 -9.04 -25.70 -7.24
N TRP A 29 -9.89 -25.02 -6.49
CA TRP A 29 -9.53 -24.35 -5.24
C TRP A 29 -8.99 -25.34 -4.20
N SER A 30 -9.28 -26.63 -4.34
CA SER A 30 -8.83 -27.69 -3.46
C SER A 30 -7.32 -28.01 -3.58
N GLN A 31 -6.69 -27.55 -4.66
CA GLN A 31 -5.24 -27.78 -4.88
C GLN A 31 -4.41 -26.51 -4.70
N VAL A 32 -4.88 -25.52 -3.94
CA VAL A 32 -3.99 -24.47 -3.47
C VAL A 32 -2.91 -25.16 -2.64
N ASN A 33 -1.73 -25.24 -3.21
CA ASN A 33 -0.60 -25.86 -2.54
C ASN A 33 -0.32 -25.09 -1.24
N ARG A 34 -0.77 -25.66 -0.11
CA ARG A 34 -0.66 -25.03 1.22
C ARG A 34 0.79 -24.65 1.54
N ALA A 35 1.75 -25.43 1.06
CA ALA A 35 3.17 -25.14 1.24
C ALA A 35 3.63 -23.94 0.38
N ALA A 36 3.08 -23.74 -0.82
CA ALA A 36 3.35 -22.56 -1.63
C ALA A 36 2.68 -21.32 -1.04
N LEU A 37 1.46 -21.45 -0.54
CA LEU A 37 0.76 -20.38 0.14
C LEU A 37 1.50 -19.99 1.45
N ALA A 38 1.92 -20.96 2.27
CA ALA A 38 2.68 -20.70 3.48
C ALA A 38 4.03 -20.01 3.19
N ARG A 39 4.74 -20.44 2.13
CA ARG A 39 5.98 -19.78 1.69
C ARG A 39 5.77 -18.36 1.19
N ALA A 40 4.63 -18.07 0.56
CA ALA A 40 4.29 -16.72 0.11
C ALA A 40 3.83 -15.82 1.26
N LEU A 41 3.17 -16.39 2.27
CA LEU A 41 2.63 -15.64 3.42
C LEU A 41 3.67 -15.40 4.52
N SER A 42 4.65 -16.30 4.72
CA SER A 42 5.62 -16.20 5.83
C SER A 42 6.38 -14.86 5.83
N PRO A 43 6.94 -14.36 4.71
CA PRO A 43 7.62 -13.06 4.71
C PRO A 43 6.65 -11.88 4.90
N THR A 44 5.37 -12.04 4.58
CA THR A 44 4.34 -11.01 4.79
C THR A 44 3.93 -10.96 6.26
N LEU A 45 3.80 -12.12 6.92
CA LEU A 45 3.46 -12.20 8.35
C LEU A 45 4.50 -11.51 9.25
N VAL A 46 5.76 -11.47 8.83
CA VAL A 46 6.82 -10.73 9.55
C VAL A 46 6.81 -9.26 9.15
N ALA A 47 6.63 -8.96 7.86
CA ALA A 47 6.76 -7.59 7.36
C ALA A 47 5.62 -6.66 7.81
N VAL A 48 4.39 -7.18 7.95
CA VAL A 48 3.24 -6.37 8.39
C VAL A 48 3.42 -5.87 9.83
N PRO A 49 3.69 -6.70 10.85
CA PRO A 49 3.95 -6.20 12.20
C PRO A 49 5.22 -5.33 12.27
N LEU A 50 6.25 -5.64 11.48
CA LEU A 50 7.45 -4.80 11.41
C LEU A 50 7.14 -3.41 10.87
N ALA A 51 6.32 -3.30 9.82
CA ALA A 51 5.87 -2.01 9.29
C ALA A 51 5.04 -1.23 10.33
N GLY A 52 4.18 -1.91 11.08
CA GLY A 52 3.46 -1.32 12.21
C GLY A 52 4.42 -0.81 13.30
N ALA A 53 5.43 -1.59 13.66
CA ALA A 53 6.45 -1.18 14.62
C ALA A 53 7.24 0.05 14.14
N ILE A 54 7.62 0.09 12.85
CA ILE A 54 8.26 1.25 12.22
C ILE A 54 7.33 2.47 12.29
N GLY A 55 6.04 2.34 11.93
CA GLY A 55 5.08 3.42 12.03
C GLY A 55 4.93 3.94 13.46
N MET A 56 4.85 3.02 14.42
CA MET A 56 4.75 3.37 15.85
C MET A 56 6.00 4.11 16.34
N ALA A 57 7.18 3.64 15.98
CA ALA A 57 8.46 4.23 16.39
C ALA A 57 8.69 5.58 15.71
N SER A 58 8.52 5.66 14.39
CA SER A 58 8.75 6.88 13.60
C SER A 58 7.90 8.06 14.07
N TRP A 59 6.66 7.79 14.48
CA TRP A 59 5.70 8.82 14.90
C TRP A 59 5.53 8.84 16.43
N GLY A 60 6.62 8.60 17.14
CA GLY A 60 6.73 8.74 18.60
C GLY A 60 7.03 10.18 19.03
N SER A 61 7.66 10.30 20.20
CA SER A 61 8.04 11.59 20.80
C SER A 61 9.36 12.17 20.28
N SER A 62 10.17 11.38 19.56
CA SER A 62 11.49 11.79 19.08
C SER A 62 11.48 12.13 17.59
N LEU A 63 11.89 13.34 17.22
CA LEU A 63 12.04 13.73 15.82
C LEU A 63 13.08 12.86 15.09
N ALA A 64 14.16 12.44 15.78
CA ALA A 64 15.15 11.55 15.19
C ALA A 64 14.57 10.20 14.74
N ALA A 65 13.51 9.73 15.41
CA ALA A 65 12.85 8.48 15.04
C ALA A 65 12.14 8.53 13.66
N LEU A 66 11.85 9.72 13.13
CA LEU A 66 11.35 9.87 11.75
C LEU A 66 12.31 9.30 10.72
N ALA A 67 13.61 9.18 11.05
CA ALA A 67 14.59 8.50 10.21
C ALA A 67 14.24 7.04 9.89
N LEU A 68 13.37 6.41 10.68
CA LEU A 68 12.90 5.03 10.43
C LEU A 68 11.81 4.94 9.38
N ALA A 69 11.07 6.02 9.11
CA ALA A 69 9.92 6.00 8.18
C ALA A 69 10.27 5.48 6.77
N PRO A 70 11.43 5.79 6.15
CA PRO A 70 11.88 5.21 4.88
C PRO A 70 11.90 3.68 4.84
N LEU A 71 12.13 3.00 5.97
CA LEU A 71 12.17 1.54 6.04
C LEU A 71 10.81 0.91 5.68
N ALA A 72 9.70 1.60 5.92
CA ALA A 72 8.38 1.13 5.50
C ALA A 72 8.26 1.05 3.97
N VAL A 73 8.86 2.01 3.24
CA VAL A 73 8.91 2.02 1.78
C VAL A 73 9.77 0.87 1.26
N SER A 74 10.91 0.59 1.89
CA SER A 74 11.77 -0.56 1.56
C SER A 74 11.02 -1.89 1.79
N LEU A 75 10.31 -2.02 2.90
CA LEU A 75 9.48 -3.20 3.15
C LEU A 75 8.39 -3.35 2.09
N TRP A 76 7.72 -2.28 1.70
CA TRP A 76 6.72 -2.27 0.63
C TRP A 76 7.30 -2.76 -0.69
N ALA A 77 8.47 -2.25 -1.08
CA ALA A 77 9.13 -2.58 -2.35
C ALA A 77 9.51 -4.07 -2.45
N THR A 78 9.89 -4.69 -1.34
CA THR A 78 10.30 -6.10 -1.30
C THR A 78 9.12 -7.09 -1.33
N ARG A 79 7.87 -6.64 -1.38
CA ARG A 79 6.72 -7.56 -1.39
C ARG A 79 6.52 -8.22 -2.74
N THR A 80 6.03 -9.45 -2.72
CA THR A 80 5.82 -10.26 -3.91
C THR A 80 4.42 -10.12 -4.50
N THR A 81 3.49 -9.57 -3.75
CA THR A 81 2.10 -9.37 -4.17
C THR A 81 1.60 -7.98 -3.78
N ARG A 82 0.67 -7.45 -4.59
CA ARG A 82 0.02 -6.15 -4.32
C ARG A 82 -0.67 -6.12 -2.96
N LEU A 83 -1.35 -7.20 -2.58
CA LEU A 83 -2.02 -7.29 -1.30
C LEU A 83 -1.03 -7.23 -0.14
N ALA A 84 0.10 -7.96 -0.22
CA ALA A 84 1.14 -7.93 0.81
C ALA A 84 1.76 -6.53 0.94
N ALA A 85 2.03 -5.88 -0.19
CA ALA A 85 2.56 -4.52 -0.23
C ALA A 85 1.57 -3.51 0.40
N TRP A 86 0.29 -3.64 0.05
CA TRP A 86 -0.77 -2.81 0.66
C TRP A 86 -0.88 -3.02 2.16
N LEU A 87 -0.89 -4.26 2.64
CA LEU A 87 -0.97 -4.57 4.08
C LEU A 87 0.22 -4.01 4.86
N VAL A 88 1.41 -4.01 4.28
CA VAL A 88 2.60 -3.37 4.88
C VAL A 88 2.37 -1.87 5.07
N MET A 89 1.93 -1.15 4.03
CA MET A 89 1.69 0.28 4.13
C MET A 89 0.48 0.61 5.01
N LEU A 90 -0.57 -0.20 4.97
CA LEU A 90 -1.72 -0.05 5.85
C LEU A 90 -1.31 -0.19 7.33
N ALA A 91 -0.53 -1.20 7.68
CA ALA A 91 -0.03 -1.39 9.04
C ALA A 91 0.85 -0.22 9.49
N TYR A 92 1.72 0.29 8.60
CA TYR A 92 2.52 1.48 8.86
C TYR A 92 1.63 2.70 9.18
N TYR A 93 0.63 3.00 8.33
CA TYR A 93 -0.23 4.17 8.52
C TYR A 93 -1.17 4.03 9.72
N LEU A 94 -1.70 2.84 10.00
CA LEU A 94 -2.50 2.59 11.21
C LEU A 94 -1.69 2.89 12.48
N ALA A 95 -0.45 2.45 12.52
CA ALA A 95 0.43 2.69 13.65
C ALA A 95 0.91 4.14 13.73
N ALA A 96 1.25 4.77 12.61
CA ALA A 96 1.66 6.16 12.52
C ALA A 96 0.54 7.12 12.94
N ALA A 97 -0.70 6.85 12.51
CA ALA A 97 -1.87 7.68 12.77
C ALA A 97 -2.61 7.31 14.08
N ARG A 98 -2.02 6.50 14.97
CA ARG A 98 -2.67 6.03 16.21
C ARG A 98 -3.16 7.14 17.15
N GLY A 99 -2.59 8.33 17.03
CA GLY A 99 -3.02 9.51 17.80
C GLY A 99 -4.28 10.18 17.29
N LEU A 100 -4.73 9.82 16.07
CA LEU A 100 -5.85 10.47 15.41
C LEU A 100 -7.18 10.35 16.18
N PRO A 101 -7.54 9.21 16.80
CA PRO A 101 -8.75 9.12 17.60
C PRO A 101 -8.79 10.10 18.78
N PHE A 102 -7.65 10.27 19.46
CA PHE A 102 -7.54 11.22 20.56
C PHE A 102 -7.61 12.68 20.07
N GLY A 103 -6.96 12.97 18.94
CA GLY A 103 -7.02 14.28 18.30
C GLY A 103 -8.43 14.62 17.84
N ALA A 104 -9.14 13.68 17.25
CA ALA A 104 -10.52 13.85 16.82
C ALA A 104 -11.47 14.14 18.00
N ALA A 105 -11.36 13.38 19.09
CA ALA A 105 -12.16 13.61 20.28
C ALA A 105 -11.92 15.00 20.88
N ARG A 106 -10.67 15.49 20.85
CA ARG A 106 -10.36 16.85 21.31
C ARG A 106 -10.85 17.95 20.38
N PHE A 107 -10.81 17.70 19.08
CA PHE A 107 -11.20 18.68 18.08
C PHE A 107 -12.72 18.82 17.94
N PHE A 108 -13.45 17.70 17.93
CA PHE A 108 -14.90 17.68 17.76
C PHE A 108 -15.67 17.72 19.07
N GLY A 109 -14.99 17.66 20.21
CA GLY A 109 -15.58 17.65 21.57
C GLY A 109 -15.59 16.25 22.18
N ASN A 110 -15.66 16.23 23.51
CA ASN A 110 -15.62 14.99 24.29
C ASN A 110 -16.84 14.08 24.08
N ASP A 111 -17.95 14.61 23.54
CA ASP A 111 -19.16 13.87 23.22
C ASP A 111 -19.05 13.12 21.85
N THR A 112 -17.91 13.25 21.17
CA THR A 112 -17.68 12.55 19.88
C THR A 112 -17.73 11.04 20.08
N PRO A 113 -18.63 10.31 19.39
CA PRO A 113 -18.69 8.87 19.53
C PRO A 113 -17.36 8.20 19.17
N ALA A 114 -16.92 7.25 19.99
CA ALA A 114 -15.68 6.52 19.77
C ALA A 114 -15.61 5.84 18.38
N ILE A 115 -16.77 5.41 17.87
CA ILE A 115 -16.87 4.82 16.52
C ILE A 115 -16.50 5.83 15.43
N PHE A 116 -16.89 7.11 15.56
CA PHE A 116 -16.51 8.14 14.59
C PHE A 116 -15.00 8.35 14.57
N SER A 117 -14.36 8.45 15.72
CA SER A 117 -12.91 8.59 15.85
C SER A 117 -12.16 7.37 15.28
N ALA A 118 -12.69 6.17 15.50
CA ALA A 118 -12.14 4.94 14.96
C ALA A 118 -12.28 4.87 13.43
N LEU A 119 -13.45 5.25 12.88
CA LEU A 119 -13.70 5.30 11.45
C LEU A 119 -12.81 6.34 10.77
N LEU A 120 -12.61 7.51 11.38
CA LEU A 120 -11.70 8.54 10.87
C LEU A 120 -10.26 8.02 10.81
N TRP A 121 -9.78 7.38 11.87
CA TRP A 121 -8.44 6.77 11.92
C TRP A 121 -8.24 5.69 10.87
N PHE A 122 -9.19 4.75 10.80
CA PHE A 122 -9.11 3.66 9.84
C PHE A 122 -9.25 4.17 8.39
N GLY A 123 -10.21 5.07 8.15
CA GLY A 123 -10.45 5.69 6.84
C GLY A 123 -9.23 6.49 6.34
N ALA A 124 -8.61 7.29 7.22
CA ALA A 124 -7.38 8.02 6.90
C ALA A 124 -6.24 7.05 6.54
N SER A 125 -6.07 5.97 7.31
CA SER A 125 -5.03 4.98 7.04
C SER A 125 -5.26 4.21 5.73
N LEU A 126 -6.53 3.91 5.40
CA LEU A 126 -6.91 3.33 4.11
C LEU A 126 -6.61 4.29 2.96
N ALA A 127 -6.99 5.56 3.09
CA ALA A 127 -6.76 6.58 2.06
C ALA A 127 -5.25 6.76 1.79
N LEU A 128 -4.42 6.85 2.85
CA LEU A 128 -2.97 7.00 2.71
C LEU A 128 -2.28 5.75 2.15
N SER A 129 -2.81 4.55 2.41
CA SER A 129 -2.25 3.31 1.88
C SER A 129 -2.69 2.98 0.45
N ALA A 130 -3.80 3.55 -0.03
CA ALA A 130 -4.35 3.27 -1.35
C ALA A 130 -3.40 3.62 -2.52
N PRO A 131 -2.72 4.78 -2.58
CA PRO A 131 -1.76 5.09 -3.63
C PRO A 131 -0.64 4.03 -3.73
N TRP A 132 -0.15 3.55 -2.59
CA TRP A 132 0.88 2.52 -2.52
C TRP A 132 0.40 1.16 -3.05
N ALA A 133 -0.88 0.82 -2.81
CA ALA A 133 -1.50 -0.37 -3.37
C ALA A 133 -1.65 -0.28 -4.89
N CYS A 134 -2.14 0.86 -5.38
CA CYS A 134 -2.37 1.09 -6.80
C CYS A 134 -1.06 1.10 -7.62
N LEU A 135 -0.03 1.71 -7.06
CA LEU A 135 1.26 1.88 -7.74
C LEU A 135 2.22 0.70 -7.56
N TRP A 136 1.91 -0.25 -6.68
CA TRP A 136 2.78 -1.40 -6.51
C TRP A 136 2.84 -2.27 -7.77
N SER A 137 4.05 -2.72 -8.12
CA SER A 137 4.30 -3.65 -9.21
C SER A 137 5.55 -4.48 -8.94
N ARG A 138 5.58 -5.68 -9.50
CA ARG A 138 6.73 -6.58 -9.44
C ARG A 138 7.97 -6.05 -10.18
N GLN A 139 7.72 -5.28 -11.23
CA GLN A 139 8.76 -4.67 -12.06
C GLN A 139 9.15 -3.33 -11.45
N GLY A 140 9.90 -3.19 -10.44
CA GLY A 140 10.21 -1.91 -9.79
C GLY A 140 10.46 -0.75 -10.77
N TYR A 141 9.54 0.21 -10.82
CA TYR A 141 9.72 1.42 -11.60
C TYR A 141 10.00 2.58 -10.65
N TYR A 142 11.15 3.22 -10.79
CA TYR A 142 11.64 4.30 -9.93
C TYR A 142 10.63 5.46 -9.76
N TRP A 143 9.79 5.76 -10.78
CA TRP A 143 8.81 6.85 -10.74
C TRP A 143 7.58 6.57 -9.83
N ARG A 144 7.35 5.31 -9.45
CA ARG A 144 6.16 4.92 -8.67
C ARG A 144 6.22 5.42 -7.23
N VAL A 145 7.38 5.41 -6.63
CA VAL A 145 7.56 5.92 -5.28
C VAL A 145 7.34 7.42 -5.21
N PRO A 146 7.99 8.26 -6.03
CA PRO A 146 7.67 9.70 -6.11
C PRO A 146 6.19 9.97 -6.34
N LEU A 147 5.55 9.22 -7.24
CA LEU A 147 4.12 9.39 -7.50
C LEU A 147 3.26 8.98 -6.31
N ALA A 148 3.58 7.89 -5.59
CA ALA A 148 2.87 7.51 -4.37
C ALA A 148 2.98 8.58 -3.29
N LEU A 149 4.18 9.10 -3.07
CA LEU A 149 4.43 10.20 -2.15
C LEU A 149 3.65 11.46 -2.53
N LEU A 150 3.64 11.82 -3.81
CA LEU A 150 2.87 12.97 -4.33
C LEU A 150 1.38 12.77 -4.10
N LEU A 151 0.82 11.61 -4.45
CA LEU A 151 -0.61 11.31 -4.26
C LEU A 151 -1.02 11.33 -2.78
N CYS A 152 -0.10 10.99 -1.86
CA CYS A 152 -0.33 11.13 -0.42
C CYS A 152 -0.28 12.59 0.07
N THR A 153 0.22 13.54 -0.73
CA THR A 153 0.30 14.97 -0.35
C THR A 153 -0.75 15.84 -1.03
N VAL A 154 -1.34 15.37 -2.14
CA VAL A 154 -2.35 16.12 -2.89
C VAL A 154 -3.76 15.75 -2.42
N PRO A 155 -4.69 16.72 -2.30
CA PRO A 155 -6.10 16.43 -2.02
C PRO A 155 -6.71 15.42 -3.03
N PRO A 156 -7.63 14.54 -2.58
CA PRO A 156 -8.24 14.49 -1.25
C PRO A 156 -7.38 13.77 -0.19
N VAL A 157 -6.43 12.90 -0.58
CA VAL A 157 -5.63 12.11 0.35
C VAL A 157 -4.72 12.99 1.22
N GLY A 158 -4.15 14.04 0.63
CA GLY A 158 -3.28 15.00 1.31
C GLY A 158 -3.92 15.75 2.47
N LEU A 159 -5.26 15.79 2.55
CA LEU A 159 -5.96 16.37 3.71
C LEU A 159 -5.67 15.60 5.02
N VAL A 160 -5.31 14.33 4.92
CA VAL A 160 -4.93 13.46 6.04
C VAL A 160 -3.47 13.02 5.96
N GLY A 161 -2.66 13.67 5.11
CA GLY A 161 -1.35 13.21 4.61
C GLY A 161 -0.14 13.44 5.51
N TRP A 162 -0.30 13.74 6.80
CA TRP A 162 0.85 14.08 7.67
C TRP A 162 1.83 12.92 7.95
N ALA A 163 1.40 11.66 7.82
CA ALA A 163 2.23 10.48 8.11
C ALA A 163 3.10 10.02 6.91
N ASN A 164 3.46 10.93 6.01
CA ASN A 164 4.20 10.61 4.80
C ASN A 164 5.68 10.27 5.14
N PRO A 165 6.24 9.14 4.66
CA PRO A 165 7.64 8.76 4.87
C PRO A 165 8.68 9.80 4.43
N VAL A 166 8.32 10.70 3.51
CA VAL A 166 9.21 11.77 3.02
C VAL A 166 9.60 12.78 4.11
N VAL A 167 8.86 12.85 5.22
CA VAL A 167 9.19 13.76 6.35
C VAL A 167 10.54 13.43 6.98
N ALA A 168 11.09 12.23 6.79
CA ALA A 168 12.43 11.87 7.18
C ALA A 168 13.51 12.78 6.53
N ALA A 169 13.19 13.48 5.45
CA ALA A 169 14.05 14.51 4.86
C ALA A 169 14.50 15.56 5.88
N GLY A 170 13.60 15.96 6.81
CA GLY A 170 13.93 16.91 7.86
C GLY A 170 14.97 16.41 8.86
N VAL A 171 15.12 15.08 8.99
CA VAL A 171 16.14 14.46 9.86
C VAL A 171 17.45 14.25 9.12
N PHE A 172 17.40 13.72 7.90
CA PHE A 172 18.62 13.43 7.12
C PHE A 172 19.23 14.66 6.47
N PHE A 173 18.42 15.66 6.16
CA PHE A 173 18.81 16.84 5.40
C PHE A 173 18.30 18.15 6.06
N PRO A 174 18.61 18.42 7.33
CA PRO A 174 17.92 19.43 8.15
C PRO A 174 18.07 20.86 7.63
N SER A 175 19.05 21.18 6.83
CA SER A 175 19.28 22.56 6.34
C SER A 175 19.05 22.76 4.85
N LEU A 176 18.67 21.69 4.12
CA LEU A 176 18.63 21.72 2.67
C LEU A 176 17.27 22.10 2.07
N GLY A 177 16.22 22.30 2.89
CA GLY A 177 14.89 22.70 2.41
C GLY A 177 14.38 21.81 1.27
N TRP A 178 14.01 22.42 0.13
CA TRP A 178 13.51 21.69 -1.04
C TRP A 178 14.53 20.72 -1.65
N PHE A 179 15.81 21.02 -1.59
CA PHE A 179 16.88 20.10 -2.06
C PHE A 179 16.92 18.84 -1.19
N GLY A 180 16.79 18.99 0.13
CA GLY A 180 16.71 17.84 1.04
C GLY A 180 15.50 16.97 0.76
N LEU A 181 14.34 17.58 0.49
CA LEU A 181 13.13 16.86 0.09
C LEU A 181 13.32 16.10 -1.22
N ALA A 182 13.87 16.76 -2.25
CA ALA A 182 14.12 16.14 -3.55
C ALA A 182 15.12 14.98 -3.42
N THR A 183 16.19 15.15 -2.62
CA THR A 183 17.17 14.10 -2.35
C THR A 183 16.55 12.92 -1.64
N MET A 184 15.66 13.13 -0.65
CA MET A 184 14.95 12.05 0.02
C MET A 184 14.04 11.29 -0.94
N VAL A 185 13.28 11.98 -1.80
CA VAL A 185 12.42 11.35 -2.81
C VAL A 185 13.27 10.51 -3.77
N ALA A 186 14.41 11.02 -4.23
CA ALA A 186 15.35 10.29 -5.09
C ALA A 186 15.94 9.06 -4.39
N ALA A 187 16.33 9.19 -3.12
CA ALA A 187 16.82 8.07 -2.33
C ALA A 187 15.77 6.99 -2.12
N LEU A 188 14.53 7.36 -1.80
CA LEU A 188 13.41 6.41 -1.69
C LEU A 188 13.10 5.72 -3.02
N ALA A 189 13.18 6.44 -4.13
CA ALA A 189 13.02 5.84 -5.46
C ALA A 189 14.15 4.85 -5.77
N ALA A 190 15.40 5.17 -5.42
CA ALA A 190 16.55 4.31 -5.62
C ALA A 190 16.50 3.04 -4.76
N LEU A 191 15.97 3.12 -3.53
CA LEU A 191 15.79 1.95 -2.66
C LEU A 191 14.80 0.91 -3.22
N CYS A 192 13.98 1.30 -4.20
CA CYS A 192 12.91 0.47 -4.76
C CYS A 192 13.22 -0.01 -6.19
N TYR A 193 14.44 0.23 -6.66
CA TYR A 193 14.93 -0.20 -7.97
C TYR A 193 15.70 -1.50 -7.85
#